data_c5837c8cd8ba5849eb621870dec24dbc
#
_entry.id   c5837c8cd8ba5849eb621870dec24dbc
#
_cell.length_a   1.000
_cell.length_b   1.000
_cell.length_c   1.000
_cell.angle_alpha   90.00
_cell.angle_beta   90.00
_cell.angle_gamma   90.00
#
_symmetry.space_group_name_H-M   'P 1'
#
loop_
_entity.id
_entity.type
_entity.pdbx_description
1 polymer ?
#
loop_
_entity_poly.entity_id
_entity_poly.type
_entity_poly.pdbx_seq_one_letter_code
_entity_poly.pdbx_strand_id
1 'polypeptide(L)'
;MLLDSASLYFRAFYGVPDTVKAPNGMPVNAVRGFLDMIAKLVTTYEPTHLVACWDDDWRPQWRVDLIPSYKTHRVVEVVTGGPDVEEVPDPLEVQVPLIREALAALGITIIGAAEHEADDVIGTLATTATMPVDIVTGDRDLFQLVDDERSIRVIYT
;
A
#
# COMPACT_ATOMS: atom_id res chain seq x y z
N MET A 1 -1.71 12.99 -4.25
CA MET A 1 -0.71 12.04 -3.71
C MET A 1 -1.32 10.66 -3.63
N LEU A 2 -0.64 9.65 -4.14
CA LEU A 2 -1.05 8.25 -4.14
C LEU A 2 -0.09 7.48 -3.22
N LEU A 3 -0.63 6.77 -2.24
CA LEU A 3 0.14 5.97 -1.30
C LEU A 3 0.06 4.49 -1.71
N ASP A 4 1.20 3.87 -1.90
CA ASP A 4 1.35 2.41 -1.97
C ASP A 4 1.24 1.86 -0.54
N SER A 5 0.02 1.49 -0.15
CA SER A 5 -0.29 1.21 1.26
C SER A 5 0.47 -0.01 1.79
N ALA A 6 0.57 -1.08 1.01
CA ALA A 6 1.27 -2.29 1.44
C ALA A 6 2.76 -2.00 1.70
N SER A 7 3.45 -1.38 0.75
CA SER A 7 4.84 -0.99 0.90
C SER A 7 5.07 -0.13 2.15
N LEU A 8 4.17 0.82 2.43
CA LEU A 8 4.31 1.73 3.55
C LEU A 8 4.00 1.08 4.91
N TYR A 9 2.94 0.26 5.02
CA TYR A 9 2.65 -0.37 6.31
C TYR A 9 3.62 -1.51 6.64
N PHE A 10 4.14 -2.24 5.66
CA PHE A 10 5.25 -3.18 5.89
C PHE A 10 6.49 -2.44 6.40
N ARG A 11 6.84 -1.31 5.77
CA ARG A 11 7.95 -0.47 6.23
C ARG A 11 7.73 0.03 7.66
N ALA A 12 6.52 0.46 8.00
CA ALA A 12 6.16 0.88 9.34
C ALA A 12 6.30 -0.26 10.34
N PHE A 13 5.84 -1.45 9.98
CA PHE A 13 5.92 -2.65 10.82
C PHE A 13 7.37 -2.99 11.23
N TYR A 14 8.28 -2.98 10.25
CA TYR A 14 9.69 -3.28 10.53
C TYR A 14 10.48 -2.09 11.07
N GLY A 15 10.03 -0.87 10.84
CA GLY A 15 10.72 0.35 11.25
C GLY A 15 10.34 0.86 12.64
N VAL A 16 9.16 0.51 13.14
CA VAL A 16 8.68 0.93 14.47
C VAL A 16 8.77 -0.25 15.45
N PRO A 17 9.31 -0.04 16.67
CA PRO A 17 9.46 -1.11 17.65
C PRO A 17 8.14 -1.83 17.95
N ASP A 18 8.18 -3.14 18.10
CA ASP A 18 7.05 -4.02 18.46
C ASP A 18 6.54 -3.79 19.90
N THR A 19 7.27 -3.01 20.69
CA THR A 19 6.85 -2.54 22.02
C THR A 19 5.71 -1.52 21.96
N VAL A 20 5.43 -0.94 20.78
CA VAL A 20 4.30 -0.04 20.57
C VAL A 20 3.01 -0.85 20.52
N LYS A 21 2.24 -0.79 21.61
CA LYS A 21 1.02 -1.59 21.80
C LYS A 21 -0.15 -0.71 22.24
N ALA A 22 -1.35 -1.15 21.88
CA ALA A 22 -2.58 -0.61 22.42
C ALA A 22 -2.75 -0.97 23.89
N PRO A 23 -3.66 -0.29 24.66
CA PRO A 23 -3.88 -0.59 26.08
C PRO A 23 -4.27 -2.04 26.38
N ASN A 24 -4.87 -2.75 25.43
CA ASN A 24 -5.23 -4.16 25.52
C ASN A 24 -4.06 -5.13 25.19
N GLY A 25 -2.85 -4.59 24.93
CA GLY A 25 -1.66 -5.37 24.60
C GLY A 25 -1.50 -5.73 23.11
N MET A 26 -2.46 -5.39 22.26
CA MET A 26 -2.41 -5.65 20.83
C MET A 26 -1.29 -4.83 20.16
N PRO A 27 -0.48 -5.41 19.25
CA PRO A 27 0.53 -4.67 18.51
C PRO A 27 -0.14 -3.63 17.60
N VAL A 28 0.39 -2.40 17.60
CA VAL A 28 -0.09 -1.28 16.77
C VAL A 28 1.05 -0.47 16.16
N ASN A 29 2.24 -1.06 16.11
CA ASN A 29 3.43 -0.41 15.57
C ASN A 29 3.30 -0.08 14.06
N ALA A 30 2.70 -0.96 13.26
CA ALA A 30 2.43 -0.71 11.85
C ALA A 30 1.40 0.42 11.67
N VAL A 31 0.29 0.36 12.43
CA VAL A 31 -0.74 1.42 12.42
C VAL A 31 -0.11 2.77 12.76
N ARG A 32 0.62 2.83 13.88
CA ARG A 32 1.27 4.06 14.35
C ARG A 32 2.26 4.61 13.32
N GLY A 33 3.17 3.77 12.84
CA GLY A 33 4.21 4.20 11.91
C GLY A 33 3.63 4.64 10.56
N PHE A 34 2.59 3.96 10.07
CA PHE A 34 1.93 4.35 8.83
C PHE A 34 1.23 5.70 8.95
N LEU A 35 0.51 5.94 10.04
CA LEU A 35 -0.13 7.23 10.29
C LEU A 35 0.88 8.36 10.50
N ASP A 36 1.99 8.11 11.19
CA ASP A 36 3.08 9.08 11.36
C ASP A 36 3.73 9.44 9.99
N MET A 37 3.91 8.45 9.10
CA MET A 37 4.37 8.71 7.73
C MET A 37 3.38 9.57 6.94
N ILE A 38 2.09 9.26 6.99
CA ILE A 38 1.05 10.06 6.34
C ILE A 38 1.07 11.49 6.86
N ALA A 39 1.09 11.68 8.18
CA ALA A 39 1.13 13.01 8.79
C ALA A 39 2.35 13.81 8.31
N LYS A 40 3.53 13.18 8.23
CA LYS A 40 4.75 13.81 7.71
C LYS A 40 4.61 14.16 6.23
N LEU A 41 4.07 13.25 5.40
CA LEU A 41 3.88 13.50 3.98
C LEU A 41 2.91 14.66 3.74
N VAL A 42 1.78 14.67 4.43
CA VAL A 42 0.78 15.73 4.32
C VAL A 42 1.36 17.09 4.74
N THR A 43 2.11 17.15 5.84
CA THR A 43 2.71 18.40 6.32
C THR A 43 3.88 18.88 5.46
N THR A 44 4.56 17.97 4.76
CA THR A 44 5.73 18.31 3.92
C THR A 44 5.33 18.72 2.51
N TYR A 45 4.37 18.03 1.92
CA TYR A 45 4.01 18.18 0.50
C TYR A 45 2.67 18.87 0.29
N GLU A 46 1.86 19.04 1.33
CA GLU A 46 0.54 19.71 1.30
C GLU A 46 -0.36 19.26 0.13
N PRO A 47 -0.56 17.94 -0.06
CA PRO A 47 -1.33 17.44 -1.19
C PRO A 47 -2.79 17.90 -1.11
N THR A 48 -3.38 18.30 -2.24
CA THR A 48 -4.80 18.64 -2.33
C THR A 48 -5.71 17.42 -2.31
N HIS A 49 -5.18 16.27 -2.75
CA HIS A 49 -5.88 14.97 -2.76
C HIS A 49 -4.93 13.89 -2.23
N LEU A 50 -5.43 13.02 -1.38
CA LEU A 50 -4.69 11.91 -0.81
C LEU A 50 -5.50 10.62 -0.97
N VAL A 51 -4.87 9.60 -1.56
CA VAL A 51 -5.47 8.29 -1.79
C VAL A 51 -4.54 7.21 -1.28
N ALA A 52 -5.06 6.32 -0.44
CA ALA A 52 -4.40 5.07 -0.06
C ALA A 52 -4.78 3.99 -1.09
N CYS A 53 -3.85 3.65 -1.97
CA CYS A 53 -4.02 2.58 -2.93
C CYS A 53 -3.80 1.23 -2.24
N TRP A 54 -4.66 0.25 -2.53
CA TRP A 54 -4.74 -1.00 -1.79
C TRP A 54 -4.66 -2.21 -2.70
N ASP A 55 -3.98 -3.28 -2.23
CA ASP A 55 -4.01 -4.59 -2.87
C ASP A 55 -5.33 -5.28 -2.48
N ASP A 56 -6.31 -5.33 -3.39
CA ASP A 56 -7.48 -6.19 -3.22
C ASP A 56 -7.16 -7.62 -3.65
N ASP A 57 -6.15 -7.79 -4.51
CA ASP A 57 -5.51 -9.04 -4.82
C ASP A 57 -3.99 -8.81 -4.98
N TRP A 58 -3.18 -9.30 -4.04
CA TRP A 58 -1.73 -9.13 -4.04
C TRP A 58 -0.99 -10.01 -5.07
N ARG A 59 -1.69 -11.01 -5.66
CA ARG A 59 -1.17 -11.96 -6.63
C ARG A 59 -2.24 -12.35 -7.65
N PRO A 60 -2.65 -11.40 -8.52
CA PRO A 60 -3.75 -11.63 -9.45
C PRO A 60 -3.50 -12.79 -10.41
N GLN A 61 -4.52 -13.60 -10.67
CA GLN A 61 -4.40 -14.79 -11.51
C GLN A 61 -3.86 -14.47 -12.91
N TRP A 62 -4.25 -13.35 -13.50
CA TRP A 62 -3.78 -12.96 -14.83
C TRP A 62 -2.26 -12.71 -14.88
N ARG A 63 -1.62 -12.26 -13.78
CA ARG A 63 -0.16 -12.14 -13.67
C ARG A 63 0.49 -13.53 -13.56
N VAL A 64 -0.14 -14.43 -12.83
CA VAL A 64 0.31 -15.83 -12.70
C VAL A 64 0.22 -16.56 -14.03
N ASP A 65 -0.83 -16.31 -14.84
CA ASP A 65 -0.98 -16.86 -16.16
C ASP A 65 0.13 -16.41 -17.12
N LEU A 66 0.57 -15.16 -16.97
CA LEU A 66 1.69 -14.60 -17.75
C LEU A 66 3.05 -15.08 -17.22
N ILE A 67 3.22 -15.14 -15.91
CA ILE A 67 4.48 -15.51 -15.24
C ILE A 67 4.14 -16.47 -14.10
N PRO A 68 4.15 -17.79 -14.32
CA PRO A 68 3.76 -18.77 -13.30
C PRO A 68 4.54 -18.69 -11.98
N SER A 69 5.78 -18.17 -12.02
CA SER A 69 6.60 -17.94 -10.83
C SER A 69 6.34 -16.61 -10.10
N TYR A 70 5.37 -15.81 -10.58
CA TYR A 70 5.07 -14.50 -9.98
C TYR A 70 4.74 -14.62 -8.50
N LYS A 71 5.54 -14.00 -7.64
CA LYS A 71 5.41 -13.96 -6.17
C LYS A 71 5.21 -15.34 -5.49
N THR A 72 5.58 -16.47 -6.13
CA THR A 72 5.37 -17.82 -5.55
C THR A 72 6.06 -18.02 -4.21
N HIS A 73 7.16 -17.32 -3.95
CA HIS A 73 7.90 -17.39 -2.69
C HIS A 73 7.16 -16.77 -1.50
N ARG A 74 6.04 -16.07 -1.74
CA ARG A 74 5.18 -15.44 -0.72
C ARG A 74 3.86 -16.18 -0.52
N VAL A 75 3.61 -17.24 -1.29
CA VAL A 75 2.37 -18.02 -1.22
C VAL A 75 2.44 -19.03 -0.09
N VAL A 76 1.51 -18.96 0.85
CA VAL A 76 1.29 -19.98 1.89
C VAL A 76 0.29 -21.01 1.38
N GLU A 77 -0.81 -20.56 0.77
CA GLU A 77 -1.88 -21.41 0.25
C GLU A 77 -2.44 -20.85 -1.06
N VAL A 78 -2.64 -21.72 -2.05
CA VAL A 78 -3.30 -21.37 -3.32
C VAL A 78 -4.80 -21.54 -3.15
N VAL A 79 -5.57 -20.48 -3.43
CA VAL A 79 -7.03 -20.46 -3.28
C VAL A 79 -7.70 -20.47 -4.65
N THR A 80 -8.51 -21.51 -4.92
CA THR A 80 -9.26 -21.60 -6.18
C THR A 80 -10.42 -20.60 -6.20
N GLY A 81 -10.37 -19.65 -7.12
CA GLY A 81 -11.45 -18.67 -7.33
C GLY A 81 -11.42 -17.46 -6.38
N GLY A 82 -10.28 -17.20 -5.75
CA GLY A 82 -10.03 -16.03 -4.92
C GLY A 82 -8.53 -15.75 -4.80
N PRO A 83 -8.15 -14.66 -4.10
CA PRO A 83 -6.74 -14.35 -3.86
C PRO A 83 -6.04 -15.48 -3.10
N ASP A 84 -4.80 -15.79 -3.50
CA ASP A 84 -3.93 -16.70 -2.75
C ASP A 84 -3.62 -16.15 -1.35
N VAL A 85 -3.35 -17.04 -0.39
CA VAL A 85 -2.93 -16.63 0.95
C VAL A 85 -1.47 -16.22 0.94
N GLU A 86 -1.19 -14.97 1.30
CA GLU A 86 0.14 -14.39 1.41
C GLU A 86 0.79 -14.71 2.74
N GLU A 87 2.10 -14.94 2.74
CA GLU A 87 2.91 -14.97 3.97
C GLU A 87 3.02 -13.56 4.57
N VAL A 88 2.20 -13.29 5.58
CA VAL A 88 2.22 -12.04 6.34
C VAL A 88 2.54 -12.37 7.80
N PRO A 89 3.43 -11.63 8.47
CA PRO A 89 3.67 -11.85 9.91
C PRO A 89 2.38 -11.71 10.72
N ASP A 90 2.03 -12.71 11.55
CA ASP A 90 0.82 -12.70 12.39
C ASP A 90 0.58 -11.36 13.11
N PRO A 91 1.61 -10.71 13.73
CA PRO A 91 1.41 -9.42 14.38
C PRO A 91 1.09 -8.27 13.42
N LEU A 92 1.40 -8.38 12.12
CA LEU A 92 1.01 -7.40 11.11
C LEU A 92 -0.39 -7.68 10.58
N GLU A 93 -0.74 -8.95 10.36
CA GLU A 93 -2.04 -9.35 9.84
C GLU A 93 -3.20 -8.74 10.64
N VAL A 94 -3.11 -8.78 11.97
CA VAL A 94 -4.13 -8.19 12.85
C VAL A 94 -4.18 -6.66 12.80
N GLN A 95 -3.13 -6.01 12.30
CA GLN A 95 -3.05 -4.54 12.19
C GLN A 95 -3.60 -4.01 10.86
N VAL A 96 -3.60 -4.82 9.80
CA VAL A 96 -4.08 -4.39 8.46
C VAL A 96 -5.53 -3.89 8.48
N PRO A 97 -6.50 -4.60 9.09
CA PRO A 97 -7.87 -4.09 9.24
C PRO A 97 -7.92 -2.77 10.03
N LEU A 98 -7.12 -2.65 11.10
CA LEU A 98 -7.07 -1.43 11.93
C LEU A 98 -6.52 -0.23 11.14
N ILE A 99 -5.55 -0.46 10.25
CA ILE A 99 -5.05 0.59 9.35
C ILE A 99 -6.19 1.11 8.47
N ARG A 100 -6.98 0.21 7.85
CA ARG A 100 -8.12 0.60 7.03
C ARG A 100 -9.17 1.39 7.83
N GLU A 101 -9.50 0.94 9.03
CA GLU A 101 -10.42 1.63 9.93
C GLU A 101 -9.91 3.03 10.31
N ALA A 102 -8.61 3.16 10.63
CA ALA A 102 -8.00 4.43 10.97
C ALA A 102 -8.02 5.41 9.78
N LEU A 103 -7.67 4.95 8.58
CA LEU A 103 -7.76 5.75 7.36
C LEU A 103 -9.19 6.24 7.09
N ALA A 104 -10.17 5.33 7.21
CA ALA A 104 -11.58 5.67 7.03
C ALA A 104 -12.06 6.69 8.08
N ALA A 105 -11.65 6.53 9.35
CA ALA A 105 -11.99 7.48 10.42
C ALA A 105 -11.36 8.87 10.20
N LEU A 106 -10.21 8.94 9.53
CA LEU A 106 -9.56 10.19 9.14
C LEU A 106 -10.13 10.79 7.84
N GLY A 107 -11.06 10.12 7.18
CA GLY A 107 -11.62 10.55 5.90
C GLY A 107 -10.66 10.39 4.72
N ILE A 108 -9.61 9.55 4.86
CA ILE A 108 -8.67 9.27 3.78
C ILE A 108 -9.30 8.23 2.86
N THR A 109 -9.38 8.55 1.58
CA THR A 109 -9.94 7.65 0.56
C THR A 109 -9.04 6.43 0.37
N ILE A 110 -9.63 5.24 0.45
CA ILE A 110 -8.97 3.97 0.14
C ILE A 110 -9.51 3.47 -1.20
N ILE A 111 -8.64 3.16 -2.14
CA ILE A 111 -9.00 2.61 -3.45
C ILE A 111 -8.22 1.32 -3.70
N GLY A 112 -8.95 0.24 -3.90
CA GLY A 112 -8.49 -1.02 -4.45
C GLY A 112 -9.31 -1.38 -5.69
N ALA A 113 -8.90 -2.42 -6.40
CA ALA A 113 -9.65 -2.96 -7.53
C ALA A 113 -9.60 -4.50 -7.47
N ALA A 114 -10.76 -5.14 -7.68
CA ALA A 114 -10.83 -6.60 -7.70
C ALA A 114 -9.84 -7.18 -8.73
N GLU A 115 -9.16 -8.24 -8.36
CA GLU A 115 -8.15 -8.92 -9.20
C GLU A 115 -6.96 -8.02 -9.62
N HIS A 116 -6.66 -6.95 -8.83
CA HIS A 116 -5.55 -6.03 -9.10
C HIS A 116 -4.79 -5.68 -7.83
N GLU A 117 -3.52 -5.37 -8.04
CA GLU A 117 -2.62 -4.86 -7.00
C GLU A 117 -2.73 -3.33 -6.85
N ALA A 118 -2.21 -2.79 -5.75
CA ALA A 118 -2.09 -1.35 -5.55
C ALA A 118 -1.32 -0.67 -6.70
N ASP A 119 -0.33 -1.35 -7.27
CA ASP A 119 0.46 -0.86 -8.41
C ASP A 119 -0.40 -0.56 -9.64
N ASP A 120 -1.39 -1.42 -9.92
CA ASP A 120 -2.32 -1.24 -11.05
C ASP A 120 -3.24 -0.04 -10.80
N VAL A 121 -3.69 0.12 -9.55
CA VAL A 121 -4.49 1.27 -9.12
C VAL A 121 -3.68 2.56 -9.23
N ILE A 122 -2.45 2.56 -8.72
CA ILE A 122 -1.52 3.71 -8.79
C ILE A 122 -1.24 4.06 -10.26
N GLY A 123 -0.90 3.06 -11.08
CA GLY A 123 -0.64 3.26 -12.51
C GLY A 123 -1.82 3.89 -13.23
N THR A 124 -3.02 3.37 -12.97
CA THR A 124 -4.27 3.90 -13.57
C THR A 124 -4.54 5.33 -13.13
N LEU A 125 -4.49 5.61 -11.83
CA LEU A 125 -4.76 6.95 -11.30
C LEU A 125 -3.71 7.96 -11.75
N ALA A 126 -2.43 7.60 -11.74
CA ALA A 126 -1.35 8.49 -12.16
C ALA A 126 -1.44 8.82 -13.65
N THR A 127 -1.72 7.81 -14.50
CA THR A 127 -1.77 8.01 -15.95
C THR A 127 -3.05 8.69 -16.44
N THR A 128 -4.12 8.67 -15.69
CA THR A 128 -5.40 9.33 -16.04
C THR A 128 -5.57 10.69 -15.37
N ALA A 129 -4.75 11.03 -14.37
CA ALA A 129 -4.82 12.31 -13.69
C ALA A 129 -4.55 13.49 -14.64
N THR A 130 -5.26 14.58 -14.42
CA THR A 130 -5.08 15.87 -15.14
C THR A 130 -4.34 16.90 -14.30
N MET A 131 -3.76 16.48 -13.16
CA MET A 131 -3.01 17.28 -12.21
C MET A 131 -1.68 16.62 -11.87
N PRO A 132 -0.70 17.32 -11.30
CA PRO A 132 0.55 16.73 -10.81
C PRO A 132 0.27 15.58 -9.82
N VAL A 133 1.07 14.51 -9.92
CA VAL A 133 0.92 13.31 -9.09
C VAL A 133 2.21 13.01 -8.36
N ASP A 134 2.10 12.86 -7.04
CA ASP A 134 3.14 12.29 -6.17
C ASP A 134 2.77 10.85 -5.84
N ILE A 135 3.62 9.89 -6.19
CA ILE A 135 3.50 8.48 -5.83
C ILE A 135 4.45 8.21 -4.68
N VAL A 136 3.95 7.72 -3.56
CA VAL A 136 4.76 7.38 -2.38
C VAL A 136 4.86 5.86 -2.27
N THR A 137 6.06 5.33 -2.45
CA THR A 137 6.31 3.88 -2.45
C THR A 137 7.74 3.54 -2.04
N GLY A 138 7.96 2.32 -1.57
CA GLY A 138 9.28 1.70 -1.45
C GLY A 138 9.60 0.74 -2.61
N ASP A 139 8.71 0.60 -3.59
CA ASP A 139 8.89 -0.26 -4.74
C ASP A 139 9.49 0.51 -5.94
N ARG A 140 10.56 -0.04 -6.53
CA ARG A 140 11.24 0.55 -7.68
C ARG A 140 10.48 0.32 -8.99
N ASP A 141 9.59 -0.65 -9.03
CA ASP A 141 8.83 -0.95 -10.23
C ASP A 141 7.92 0.23 -10.63
N LEU A 142 7.50 1.03 -9.64
CA LEU A 142 6.73 2.24 -9.88
C LEU A 142 7.54 3.42 -10.46
N PHE A 143 8.88 3.31 -10.56
CA PHE A 143 9.70 4.33 -11.25
C PHE A 143 9.36 4.45 -12.73
N GLN A 144 8.80 3.39 -13.34
CA GLN A 144 8.30 3.41 -14.71
C GLN A 144 7.19 4.45 -14.96
N LEU A 145 6.54 4.94 -13.90
CA LEU A 145 5.46 5.92 -13.99
C LEU A 145 5.95 7.37 -13.97
N VAL A 146 7.24 7.61 -13.69
CA VAL A 146 7.81 8.97 -13.65
C VAL A 146 7.67 9.61 -15.03
N ASP A 147 7.10 10.82 -15.06
CA ASP A 147 6.86 11.59 -16.27
C ASP A 147 6.96 13.09 -15.94
N ASP A 148 8.07 13.70 -16.36
CA ASP A 148 8.36 15.10 -16.08
C ASP A 148 7.39 16.05 -16.83
N GLU A 149 6.95 15.69 -18.05
CA GLU A 149 6.01 16.49 -18.84
C GLU A 149 4.64 16.55 -18.17
N ARG A 150 4.23 15.46 -17.52
CA ARG A 150 2.95 15.35 -16.79
C ARG A 150 3.08 15.66 -15.31
N SER A 151 4.29 15.99 -14.84
CA SER A 151 4.56 16.22 -13.42
C SER A 151 4.18 15.02 -12.52
N ILE A 152 4.47 13.80 -12.99
CA ILE A 152 4.33 12.57 -12.21
C ILE A 152 5.71 12.24 -11.63
N ARG A 153 5.81 12.16 -10.31
CA ARG A 153 7.05 11.84 -9.61
C ARG A 153 6.86 10.79 -8.53
N VAL A 154 7.94 10.08 -8.21
CA VAL A 154 7.98 9.10 -7.11
C VAL A 154 8.72 9.68 -5.92
N ILE A 155 8.10 9.63 -4.76
CA ILE A 155 8.69 9.86 -3.45
C ILE A 155 9.06 8.48 -2.91
N TYR A 156 10.35 8.14 -3.06
CA TYR A 156 10.86 6.84 -2.65
C TYR A 156 11.18 6.83 -1.15
N THR A 157 10.66 5.82 -0.44
CA THR A 157 10.77 5.71 1.02
C THR A 157 11.65 4.56 1.47
#